data_8fa77e405ebeb328cbf2ad224355b68b
#
_entry.id   8fa77e405ebeb328cbf2ad224355b68b
#
_cell.length_a   1.000
_cell.length_b   1.000
_cell.length_c   1.000
_cell.angle_alpha   90.00
_cell.angle_beta   90.00
_cell.angle_gamma   90.00
#
_symmetry.space_group_name_H-M   'P 1'
#
loop_
_entity.id
_entity.type
_entity.pdbx_description
1 polymer ?
#
loop_
_entity_poly.entity_id
_entity_poly.type
_entity_poly.pdbx_seq_one_letter_code
_entity_poly.pdbx_strand_id
1 'polypeptide(L)'
;MLDPTLPLTTQEYLQWGDPNQKNVYDYIKAYSPYDNIRPGITYPAIFSRTGIHDLQVSYREPLKWIQKLRDLTLNTHPYLLRINMSAGHGGASGRYHRFEETGEKYVFLLKELGQ
;
A
#
# COMPACT_ATOMS: atom_id res chain seq x y z
N MET A 1 8.73 9.63 0.01
CA MET A 1 9.01 11.02 -0.39
C MET A 1 10.28 11.63 0.23
N LEU A 2 10.86 11.08 1.28
CA LEU A 2 12.12 11.60 1.86
C LEU A 2 13.40 11.07 1.18
N ASP A 3 13.29 10.07 0.33
CA ASP A 3 14.43 9.49 -0.39
C ASP A 3 14.50 10.02 -1.83
N PRO A 4 15.38 10.97 -2.15
CA PRO A 4 15.49 11.55 -3.48
C PRO A 4 16.08 10.61 -4.52
N THR A 5 16.57 9.44 -4.12
CA THR A 5 17.11 8.43 -5.05
C THR A 5 16.01 7.60 -5.73
N LEU A 6 14.79 7.65 -5.20
CA LEU A 6 13.64 6.98 -5.82
C LEU A 6 13.14 7.76 -7.04
N PRO A 7 12.80 7.08 -8.14
CA PRO A 7 12.56 7.72 -9.44
C PRO A 7 11.54 8.84 -9.47
N LEU A 8 10.47 8.75 -8.69
CA LEU A 8 9.40 9.75 -8.71
C LEU A 8 9.50 10.81 -7.62
N THR A 9 10.34 10.61 -6.59
CA THR A 9 10.33 11.44 -5.38
C THR A 9 10.47 12.93 -5.66
N THR A 10 11.49 13.33 -6.41
CA THR A 10 11.76 14.75 -6.69
C THR A 10 10.72 15.38 -7.63
N GLN A 11 10.13 14.59 -8.54
CA GLN A 11 9.06 15.06 -9.43
C GLN A 11 7.76 15.33 -8.66
N GLU A 12 7.50 14.51 -7.64
CA GLU A 12 6.32 14.63 -6.80
C GLU A 12 6.37 15.84 -5.86
N TYR A 13 7.53 16.45 -5.63
CA TYR A 13 7.65 17.68 -4.85
C TYR A 13 6.85 18.85 -5.45
N LEU A 14 6.69 18.87 -6.78
CA LEU A 14 5.88 19.88 -7.44
C LEU A 14 4.37 19.69 -7.20
N GLN A 15 3.94 18.46 -6.93
CA GLN A 15 2.53 18.10 -6.75
C GLN A 15 2.11 18.12 -5.28
N TRP A 16 2.96 17.57 -4.40
CA TRP A 16 2.64 17.31 -3.00
C TRP A 16 3.40 18.22 -2.02
N GLY A 17 4.41 18.93 -2.52
CA GLY A 17 5.35 19.71 -1.72
C GLY A 17 6.58 18.89 -1.28
N ASP A 18 7.63 19.62 -0.92
CA ASP A 18 8.89 19.03 -0.46
C ASP A 18 8.84 18.73 1.05
N PRO A 19 8.82 17.45 1.48
CA PRO A 19 8.75 17.07 2.89
C PRO A 19 10.05 17.36 3.68
N ASN A 20 11.12 17.82 3.04
CA ASN A 20 12.27 18.36 3.76
C ASN A 20 11.96 19.71 4.41
N GLN A 21 10.89 20.38 3.99
CA GLN A 21 10.35 21.56 4.66
C GLN A 21 9.38 21.10 5.78
N LYS A 22 9.64 21.59 7.01
CA LYS A 22 8.88 21.11 8.18
C LYS A 22 7.36 21.27 8.08
N ASN A 23 6.89 22.39 7.58
CA ASN A 23 5.46 22.65 7.39
C ASN A 23 4.82 21.68 6.39
N VAL A 24 5.51 21.34 5.31
CA VAL A 24 5.06 20.37 4.30
C VAL A 24 5.09 18.97 4.89
N TYR A 25 6.14 18.61 5.62
CA TYR A 25 6.21 17.33 6.32
C TYR A 25 5.05 17.14 7.29
N ASP A 26 4.78 18.14 8.13
CA ASP A 26 3.70 18.07 9.12
C ASP A 26 2.33 17.94 8.42
N TYR A 27 2.13 18.64 7.31
CA TYR A 27 0.93 18.54 6.49
C TYR A 27 0.74 17.14 5.89
N ILE A 28 1.77 16.60 5.23
CA ILE A 28 1.72 15.26 4.63
C ILE A 28 1.51 14.20 5.72
N LYS A 29 2.20 14.30 6.85
CA LYS A 29 2.07 13.37 7.96
C LYS A 29 0.66 13.32 8.53
N ALA A 30 -0.05 14.44 8.53
CA ALA A 30 -1.41 14.53 9.06
C ALA A 30 -2.42 13.63 8.33
N TYR A 31 -2.19 13.30 7.07
CA TYR A 31 -3.04 12.40 6.28
C TYR A 31 -2.37 11.10 5.83
N SER A 32 -1.10 10.90 6.15
CA SER A 32 -0.36 9.68 5.80
C SER A 32 -1.04 8.44 6.39
N PRO A 33 -1.46 7.45 5.58
CA PRO A 33 -2.08 6.24 6.11
C PRO A 33 -1.18 5.46 7.06
N TYR A 34 0.13 5.49 6.82
CA TYR A 34 1.10 4.81 7.68
C TYR A 34 1.22 5.46 9.05
N ASP A 35 1.24 6.80 9.11
CA ASP A 35 1.45 7.55 10.35
C ASP A 35 0.19 7.60 11.21
N ASN A 36 -0.98 7.45 10.61
CA ASN A 36 -2.27 7.63 11.28
C ASN A 36 -2.98 6.32 11.66
N ILE A 37 -2.28 5.18 11.68
CA ILE A 37 -2.82 3.95 12.26
C ILE A 37 -2.98 4.16 13.77
N ARG A 38 -4.19 3.95 14.26
CA ARG A 38 -4.52 4.09 15.68
C ARG A 38 -4.43 2.74 16.38
N PRO A 39 -3.63 2.62 17.46
CA PRO A 39 -3.53 1.37 18.22
C PRO A 39 -4.87 0.96 18.85
N GLY A 40 -5.11 -0.34 18.94
CA GLY A 40 -6.30 -0.90 19.61
C GLY A 40 -7.62 -0.70 18.88
N ILE A 41 -7.61 -0.19 17.63
CA ILE A 41 -8.80 -0.03 16.81
C ILE A 41 -8.95 -1.22 15.87
N THR A 42 -10.18 -1.61 15.59
CA THR A 42 -10.54 -2.54 14.52
C THR A 42 -10.67 -1.77 13.21
N TYR A 43 -9.91 -2.18 12.18
CA TYR A 43 -10.08 -1.73 10.81
C TYR A 43 -10.81 -2.82 9.99
N PRO A 44 -11.46 -2.46 8.88
CA PRO A 44 -12.06 -3.45 8.00
C PRO A 44 -11.01 -4.39 7.40
N ALA A 45 -11.45 -5.49 6.80
CA ALA A 45 -10.57 -6.37 6.06
C ALA A 45 -9.84 -5.62 4.94
N ILE A 46 -8.53 -5.87 4.82
CA ILE A 46 -7.66 -5.17 3.88
C ILE A 46 -6.93 -6.18 3.00
N PHE A 47 -7.00 -6.00 1.69
CA PHE A 47 -6.19 -6.74 0.73
C PHE A 47 -5.31 -5.78 -0.08
N SER A 48 -4.05 -5.70 0.30
CA SER A 48 -3.04 -4.89 -0.39
C SER A 48 -2.28 -5.74 -1.41
N ARG A 49 -1.98 -5.14 -2.57
CA ARG A 49 -1.25 -5.80 -3.66
C ARG A 49 -0.15 -4.90 -4.19
N THR A 50 0.99 -5.50 -4.52
CA THR A 50 2.14 -4.81 -5.11
C THR A 50 2.98 -5.78 -5.95
N GLY A 51 3.88 -5.23 -6.79
CA GLY A 51 4.90 -5.99 -7.51
C GLY A 51 6.27 -5.80 -6.88
N ILE A 52 7.09 -6.86 -6.87
CA ILE A 52 8.46 -6.79 -6.34
C ILE A 52 9.33 -5.79 -7.13
N HIS A 53 9.04 -5.65 -8.44
CA HIS A 53 9.74 -4.77 -9.37
C HIS A 53 9.02 -3.42 -9.57
N ASP A 54 8.18 -3.02 -8.63
CA ASP A 54 7.52 -1.71 -8.69
C ASP A 54 8.54 -0.61 -8.41
N LEU A 55 8.87 0.16 -9.45
CA LEU A 55 9.80 1.28 -9.40
C LEU A 55 9.12 2.62 -9.08
N GLN A 56 7.78 2.66 -9.09
CA GLN A 56 7.03 3.87 -8.76
C GLN A 56 6.69 3.91 -7.27
N VAL A 57 6.10 2.81 -6.77
CA VAL A 57 5.79 2.65 -5.35
C VAL A 57 6.42 1.36 -4.86
N SER A 58 7.51 1.47 -4.13
CA SER A 58 8.23 0.30 -3.63
C SER A 58 7.31 -0.64 -2.86
N TYR A 59 7.42 -1.95 -3.11
CA TYR A 59 6.70 -2.99 -2.37
C TYR A 59 6.89 -2.89 -0.84
N ARG A 60 7.96 -2.23 -0.40
CA ARG A 60 8.24 -2.00 1.02
C ARG A 60 7.19 -1.12 1.69
N GLU A 61 6.56 -0.20 0.94
CA GLU A 61 5.56 0.70 1.51
C GLU A 61 4.29 -0.05 1.96
N PRO A 62 3.60 -0.82 1.10
CA PRO A 62 2.48 -1.63 1.55
C PRO A 62 2.90 -2.72 2.55
N LEU A 63 4.12 -3.27 2.46
CA LEU A 63 4.63 -4.23 3.42
C LEU A 63 4.70 -3.64 4.83
N LYS A 64 5.35 -2.48 4.98
CA LYS A 64 5.44 -1.78 6.27
C LYS A 64 4.06 -1.41 6.82
N TRP A 65 3.18 -0.95 5.94
CA TRP A 65 1.83 -0.54 6.34
C TRP A 65 0.99 -1.71 6.86
N ILE A 66 0.95 -2.82 6.14
CA ILE A 66 0.24 -4.03 6.57
C ILE A 66 0.85 -4.60 7.86
N GLN A 67 2.19 -4.61 7.98
CA GLN A 67 2.84 -5.07 9.21
C GLN A 67 2.45 -4.19 10.39
N LYS A 68 2.50 -2.88 10.24
CA LYS A 68 2.12 -1.93 11.30
C LYS A 68 0.65 -2.06 11.72
N LEU A 69 -0.25 -2.32 10.75
CA LEU A 69 -1.65 -2.64 11.06
C LEU A 69 -1.77 -3.88 11.95
N ARG A 70 -1.07 -4.97 11.58
CA ARG A 70 -1.08 -6.22 12.35
C ARG A 70 -0.52 -6.06 13.76
N ASP A 71 0.49 -5.22 13.93
CA ASP A 71 1.16 -5.02 15.22
C ASP A 71 0.36 -4.14 16.18
N LEU A 72 -0.38 -3.16 15.65
CA LEU A 72 -1.01 -2.12 16.46
C LEU A 72 -2.51 -2.32 16.68
N THR A 73 -3.20 -3.07 15.83
CA THR A 73 -4.66 -3.16 15.84
C THR A 73 -5.16 -4.49 16.45
N LEU A 74 -6.47 -4.62 16.64
CA LEU A 74 -7.05 -5.81 17.26
C LEU A 74 -7.10 -7.05 16.36
N ASN A 75 -6.73 -6.91 15.08
CA ASN A 75 -6.65 -8.01 14.10
C ASN A 75 -7.93 -8.89 14.01
N THR A 76 -9.08 -8.30 14.18
CA THR A 76 -10.37 -9.01 14.08
C THR A 76 -10.76 -9.34 12.64
N HIS A 77 -10.14 -8.66 11.67
CA HIS A 77 -10.30 -8.85 10.24
C HIS A 77 -8.96 -9.14 9.56
N PRO A 78 -8.94 -9.82 8.40
CA PRO A 78 -7.70 -10.14 7.72
C PRO A 78 -7.03 -8.90 7.10
N TYR A 79 -5.74 -8.74 7.37
CA TYR A 79 -4.87 -7.79 6.67
C TYR A 79 -3.90 -8.58 5.80
N LEU A 80 -4.21 -8.66 4.51
CA LEU A 80 -3.48 -9.48 3.55
C LEU A 80 -2.57 -8.63 2.68
N LEU A 81 -1.39 -9.16 2.38
CA LEU A 81 -0.47 -8.60 1.40
C LEU A 81 -0.13 -9.66 0.36
N ARG A 82 -0.35 -9.34 -0.91
CA ARG A 82 0.08 -10.12 -2.06
C ARG A 82 1.20 -9.38 -2.78
N ILE A 83 2.39 -9.96 -2.81
CA ILE A 83 3.51 -9.44 -3.60
C ILE A 83 3.64 -10.32 -4.84
N ASN A 84 3.45 -9.74 -6.03
CA ASN A 84 3.72 -10.43 -7.28
C ASN A 84 5.22 -10.38 -7.56
N MET A 85 5.87 -11.55 -7.55
CA MET A 85 7.32 -11.70 -7.66
C MET A 85 7.87 -11.50 -9.08
N SER A 86 7.00 -11.32 -10.07
CA SER A 86 7.37 -11.12 -11.48
C SER A 86 6.84 -9.81 -12.08
N ALA A 87 6.14 -8.99 -11.31
CA ALA A 87 5.47 -7.80 -11.81
C ALA A 87 6.03 -6.50 -11.26
N GLY A 88 5.88 -5.43 -12.05
CA GLY A 88 6.06 -4.04 -11.63
C GLY A 88 4.74 -3.36 -11.26
N HIS A 89 4.70 -2.02 -11.38
CA HIS A 89 3.56 -1.19 -10.98
C HIS A 89 2.23 -1.54 -11.65
N GLY A 90 2.27 -1.94 -12.92
CA GLY A 90 1.07 -2.30 -13.68
C GLY A 90 0.49 -3.69 -13.38
N GLY A 91 1.07 -4.45 -12.46
CA GLY A 91 0.70 -5.84 -12.21
C GLY A 91 1.29 -6.81 -13.23
N ALA A 92 0.74 -8.02 -13.28
CA ALA A 92 1.23 -9.05 -14.19
C ALA A 92 0.95 -8.69 -15.66
N SER A 93 1.93 -8.93 -16.53
CA SER A 93 1.74 -8.85 -17.96
C SER A 93 1.00 -10.09 -18.50
N GLY A 94 0.22 -9.89 -19.55
CA GLY A 94 -0.57 -10.96 -20.16
C GLY A 94 -2.02 -11.04 -19.67
N ARG A 95 -2.92 -11.39 -20.62
CA ARG A 95 -4.37 -11.38 -20.40
C ARG A 95 -4.80 -12.31 -19.26
N TYR A 96 -4.30 -13.53 -19.28
CA TYR A 96 -4.72 -14.56 -18.32
C TYR A 96 -4.25 -14.26 -16.89
N HIS A 97 -3.03 -13.80 -16.71
CA HIS A 97 -2.50 -13.39 -15.39
C HIS A 97 -3.28 -12.22 -14.80
N ARG A 98 -3.75 -11.29 -15.63
CA ARG A 98 -4.67 -10.22 -15.18
C ARG A 98 -6.00 -10.75 -14.68
N PHE A 99 -6.53 -11.79 -15.31
CA PHE A 99 -7.78 -12.42 -14.84
C PHE A 99 -7.58 -13.15 -13.53
N GLU A 100 -6.47 -13.86 -13.34
CA GLU A 100 -6.11 -14.48 -12.07
C GLU A 100 -6.02 -13.44 -10.95
N GLU A 101 -5.28 -12.35 -11.18
CA GLU A 101 -5.16 -11.25 -10.23
C GLU A 101 -6.50 -10.57 -9.91
N THR A 102 -7.37 -10.47 -10.90
CA THR A 102 -8.73 -9.94 -10.70
C THR A 102 -9.59 -10.92 -9.91
N GLY A 103 -9.47 -12.21 -10.20
CA GLY A 103 -10.13 -13.29 -9.46
C GLY A 103 -9.77 -13.28 -7.97
N GLU A 104 -8.49 -13.11 -7.62
CA GLU A 104 -8.05 -12.98 -6.21
C GLU A 104 -8.78 -11.83 -5.49
N LYS A 105 -8.96 -10.68 -6.15
CA LYS A 105 -9.69 -9.54 -5.56
C LYS A 105 -11.16 -9.87 -5.32
N TYR A 106 -11.82 -10.50 -6.29
CA TYR A 106 -13.22 -10.88 -6.14
C TYR A 106 -13.41 -11.94 -5.05
N VAL A 107 -12.55 -12.95 -4.99
CA VAL A 107 -12.60 -13.97 -3.93
C VAL A 107 -12.48 -13.30 -2.55
N PHE A 108 -11.54 -12.38 -2.38
CA PHE A 108 -11.42 -11.64 -1.13
C PHE A 108 -12.70 -10.86 -0.80
N LEU A 109 -13.24 -10.10 -1.76
CA LEU A 109 -14.44 -9.30 -1.55
C LEU A 109 -15.66 -10.16 -1.21
N LEU A 110 -15.92 -11.23 -1.98
CA LEU A 110 -17.07 -12.12 -1.76
C LEU A 110 -16.96 -12.78 -0.37
N LYS A 111 -15.78 -13.26 0.00
CA LYS A 111 -15.55 -13.86 1.32
C LYS A 111 -15.85 -12.90 2.46
N GLU A 112 -15.36 -11.66 2.37
CA GLU A 112 -15.55 -10.66 3.45
C GLU A 112 -16.97 -10.09 3.48
N LEU A 113 -17.72 -10.16 2.37
CA LEU A 113 -19.12 -9.77 2.28
C LEU A 113 -20.09 -10.90 2.64
N GLY A 114 -19.58 -12.11 2.95
CA GLY A 114 -20.40 -13.26 3.34
C GLY A 114 -21.15 -13.91 2.17
N GLN A 115 -20.59 -13.81 0.96
CA GLN A 115 -21.15 -14.42 -0.26
C GLN A 115 -20.47 -15.78 -0.58
#